data_17e0672f338c6a045a856b4893361c58
#
_entry.id   17e0672f338c6a045a856b4893361c58
#
_cell.length_a   1.000
_cell.length_b   1.000
_cell.length_c   1.000
_cell.angle_alpha   90.00
_cell.angle_beta   90.00
_cell.angle_gamma   90.00
#
_symmetry.space_group_name_H-M   'P 1'
#
loop_
_entity.id
_entity.type
_entity.pdbx_description
1 polymer ?
#
loop_
_entity_poly.entity_id
_entity_poly.type
_entity_poly.pdbx_seq_one_letter_code
_entity_poly.pdbx_strand_id
1 'polypeptide(L)'
;MIFQPKTLITGANGFIGGALTAKLFARGEVEDAIFLIRSSKPEEGLVRLVNTLRNHGIKTEQLLKLRLEQILCGDLNVVNRWIDDPRLSSIENVVSSAAVASFGNHPSIWPTNVDGVLNMAHGLAHRCKLKRFLHIGTAMACGLDSPNPVPEGYNLGKKTQHFLEYTHSKYEVEQRLKEELPDLPLVIARPSIVVGHTKLGCKPSGSIFWVFRMALALKAFPCALDQKIDVVPVDYCADALYLLLTKPKLKYDSYHISAGEKYSSNFAEIDKSIAKATGLPPLTNYQQKSYEQILLMKDQFKTLLGECNRRIVAKAIKTYGNFSTLELAFDNQRLIEEGMSEPTPLAKYAELCELTSKDISISEQMKFDYK
;
A
#
# COMPACT_ATOMS: atom_id res chain seq x y z
N MET A 1 32.79 -3.38 -16.68
CA MET A 1 32.45 -2.35 -15.64
C MET A 1 31.48 -2.98 -14.66
N ILE A 2 31.68 -2.76 -13.37
CA ILE A 2 30.74 -3.23 -12.33
C ILE A 2 29.48 -2.35 -12.43
N PHE A 3 28.29 -2.97 -12.39
CA PHE A 3 27.01 -2.27 -12.35
C PHE A 3 26.95 -1.35 -11.12
N GLN A 4 26.70 -0.06 -11.35
CA GLN A 4 26.64 0.98 -10.32
C GLN A 4 25.24 1.61 -10.26
N PRO A 5 24.29 0.98 -9.57
CA PRO A 5 22.94 1.49 -9.46
C PRO A 5 22.90 2.77 -8.60
N LYS A 6 21.95 3.65 -8.91
CA LYS A 6 21.71 4.89 -8.17
C LYS A 6 20.55 4.77 -7.18
N THR A 7 19.63 3.85 -7.42
CA THR A 7 18.41 3.71 -6.61
C THR A 7 18.24 2.28 -6.13
N LEU A 8 18.15 2.10 -4.82
CA LEU A 8 17.73 0.83 -4.20
C LEU A 8 16.23 0.85 -3.96
N ILE A 9 15.51 -0.16 -4.45
CA ILE A 9 14.08 -0.32 -4.22
C ILE A 9 13.83 -1.62 -3.46
N THR A 10 13.28 -1.51 -2.25
CA THR A 10 12.75 -2.65 -1.52
C THR A 10 11.25 -2.79 -1.78
N GLY A 11 10.72 -4.02 -1.78
CA GLY A 11 9.30 -4.25 -2.02
C GLY A 11 8.84 -4.03 -3.46
N ALA A 12 9.74 -4.01 -4.45
CA ALA A 12 9.43 -3.83 -5.87
C ALA A 12 8.47 -4.90 -6.44
N ASN A 13 8.36 -6.05 -5.80
CA ASN A 13 7.41 -7.11 -6.15
C ASN A 13 6.13 -7.08 -5.30
N GLY A 14 5.90 -6.02 -4.52
CA GLY A 14 4.66 -5.73 -3.82
C GLY A 14 3.73 -4.85 -4.66
N PHE A 15 2.54 -4.54 -4.14
CA PHE A 15 1.53 -3.75 -4.84
C PHE A 15 2.01 -2.32 -5.14
N ILE A 16 2.36 -1.55 -4.10
CA ILE A 16 2.78 -0.14 -4.25
C ILE A 16 4.18 -0.04 -4.87
N GLY A 17 5.15 -0.82 -4.37
CA GLY A 17 6.52 -0.82 -4.91
C GLY A 17 6.57 -1.31 -6.35
N GLY A 18 5.73 -2.28 -6.73
CA GLY A 18 5.55 -2.74 -8.11
C GLY A 18 5.00 -1.66 -9.03
N ALA A 19 4.02 -0.89 -8.56
CA ALA A 19 3.46 0.23 -9.32
C ALA A 19 4.49 1.34 -9.58
N LEU A 20 5.29 1.71 -8.55
CA LEU A 20 6.39 2.65 -8.73
C LEU A 20 7.45 2.10 -9.71
N THR A 21 7.82 0.82 -9.59
CA THR A 21 8.76 0.18 -10.52
C THR A 21 8.22 0.20 -11.95
N ALA A 22 6.93 -0.09 -12.15
CA ALA A 22 6.29 0.02 -13.46
C ALA A 22 6.30 1.46 -14.00
N LYS A 23 6.15 2.45 -13.13
CA LYS A 23 6.28 3.87 -13.51
C LYS A 23 7.69 4.22 -13.97
N LEU A 24 8.73 3.77 -13.26
CA LEU A 24 10.13 3.94 -13.67
C LEU A 24 10.40 3.26 -15.04
N PHE A 25 9.81 2.09 -15.26
CA PHE A 25 9.85 1.43 -16.58
C PHE A 25 9.25 2.27 -17.68
N ALA A 26 8.05 2.81 -17.47
CA ALA A 26 7.37 3.65 -18.44
C ALA A 26 8.16 4.95 -18.75
N ARG A 27 9.01 5.38 -17.84
CA ARG A 27 9.88 6.56 -18.00
C ARG A 27 11.26 6.22 -18.59
N GLY A 28 11.60 4.95 -18.71
CA GLY A 28 12.94 4.52 -19.13
C GLY A 28 14.03 4.69 -18.06
N GLU A 29 13.65 4.83 -16.80
CA GLU A 29 14.55 5.14 -15.67
C GLU A 29 14.83 3.93 -14.78
N VAL A 30 14.52 2.73 -15.23
CA VAL A 30 14.72 1.49 -14.48
C VAL A 30 16.17 0.97 -14.52
N GLU A 31 16.97 1.44 -15.48
CA GLU A 31 18.32 0.89 -15.73
C GLU A 31 19.28 1.12 -14.56
N ASP A 32 19.11 2.21 -13.82
CA ASP A 32 19.92 2.59 -12.65
C ASP A 32 19.34 2.08 -11.31
N ALA A 33 18.33 1.21 -11.35
CA ALA A 33 17.72 0.66 -10.15
C ALA A 33 18.26 -0.74 -9.82
N ILE A 34 18.44 -1.01 -8.50
CA ILE A 34 18.66 -2.34 -7.94
C ILE A 34 17.49 -2.69 -7.03
N PHE A 35 17.03 -3.93 -7.10
CA PHE A 35 15.81 -4.38 -6.43
C PHE A 35 16.15 -5.43 -5.37
N LEU A 36 15.88 -5.10 -4.10
CA LEU A 36 15.97 -6.08 -3.01
C LEU A 36 14.75 -7.00 -3.06
N ILE A 37 14.97 -8.28 -3.36
CA ILE A 37 13.93 -9.28 -3.51
C ILE A 37 14.25 -10.53 -2.68
N ARG A 38 13.26 -11.01 -1.94
CA ARG A 38 13.37 -12.27 -1.19
C ARG A 38 13.40 -13.44 -2.18
N SER A 39 14.59 -13.94 -2.47
CA SER A 39 14.81 -15.09 -3.35
C SER A 39 16.14 -15.75 -2.98
N SER A 40 16.29 -17.02 -3.33
CA SER A 40 17.54 -17.75 -3.12
C SER A 40 18.57 -17.47 -4.22
N LYS A 41 18.10 -17.08 -5.40
CA LYS A 41 18.89 -16.78 -6.60
C LYS A 41 18.37 -15.55 -7.34
N PRO A 42 19.22 -14.80 -8.05
CA PRO A 42 18.78 -13.64 -8.83
C PRO A 42 17.73 -13.99 -9.89
N GLU A 43 17.80 -15.18 -10.51
CA GLU A 43 16.86 -15.64 -11.54
C GLU A 43 15.43 -15.77 -10.96
N GLU A 44 15.28 -16.32 -9.76
CA GLU A 44 13.99 -16.41 -9.08
C GLU A 44 13.44 -15.02 -8.73
N GLY A 45 14.32 -14.14 -8.27
CA GLY A 45 14.00 -12.74 -8.00
C GLY A 45 13.52 -12.01 -9.25
N LEU A 46 14.23 -12.20 -10.37
CA LEU A 46 13.86 -11.62 -11.66
C LEU A 46 12.49 -12.12 -12.13
N VAL A 47 12.22 -13.42 -12.04
CA VAL A 47 10.91 -13.99 -12.41
C VAL A 47 9.79 -13.37 -11.58
N ARG A 48 9.98 -13.20 -10.27
CA ARG A 48 9.00 -12.54 -9.39
C ARG A 48 8.75 -11.09 -9.81
N LEU A 49 9.82 -10.33 -10.07
CA LEU A 49 9.70 -8.94 -10.51
C LEU A 49 8.98 -8.84 -11.87
N VAL A 50 9.36 -9.66 -12.84
CA VAL A 50 8.72 -9.74 -14.17
C VAL A 50 7.23 -10.01 -14.05
N ASN A 51 6.82 -10.97 -13.22
CA ASN A 51 5.41 -11.31 -13.02
C ASN A 51 4.63 -10.13 -12.41
N THR A 52 5.23 -9.45 -11.43
CA THR A 52 4.62 -8.23 -10.84
C THR A 52 4.43 -7.16 -11.91
N LEU A 53 5.46 -6.87 -12.69
CA LEU A 53 5.41 -5.81 -13.71
C LEU A 53 4.43 -6.13 -14.85
N ARG A 54 4.26 -7.40 -15.22
CA ARG A 54 3.20 -7.83 -16.15
C ARG A 54 1.81 -7.50 -15.62
N ASN A 55 1.57 -7.74 -14.33
CA ASN A 55 0.29 -7.39 -13.70
C ASN A 55 0.05 -5.87 -13.69
N HIS A 56 1.12 -5.07 -13.68
CA HIS A 56 1.07 -3.61 -13.87
C HIS A 56 1.05 -3.19 -15.35
N GLY A 57 0.86 -4.10 -16.28
CA GLY A 57 0.67 -3.81 -17.70
C GLY A 57 1.94 -3.54 -18.49
N ILE A 58 3.12 -3.82 -17.95
CA ILE A 58 4.38 -3.68 -18.68
C ILE A 58 4.48 -4.81 -19.74
N LYS A 59 4.72 -4.43 -20.98
CA LYS A 59 4.81 -5.36 -22.12
C LYS A 59 6.06 -6.23 -22.05
N THR A 60 5.95 -7.45 -22.55
CA THR A 60 7.04 -8.44 -22.52
C THR A 60 8.34 -7.91 -23.15
N GLU A 61 8.25 -7.18 -24.26
CA GLU A 61 9.42 -6.61 -24.96
C GLU A 61 10.17 -5.58 -24.08
N GLN A 62 9.43 -4.84 -23.25
CA GLN A 62 10.03 -3.91 -22.32
C GLN A 62 10.74 -4.64 -21.18
N LEU A 63 10.16 -5.74 -20.70
CA LEU A 63 10.72 -6.54 -19.61
C LEU A 63 12.08 -7.20 -19.95
N LEU A 64 12.40 -7.35 -21.23
CA LEU A 64 13.73 -7.82 -21.68
C LEU A 64 14.87 -6.85 -21.31
N LYS A 65 14.56 -5.61 -20.92
CA LYS A 65 15.56 -4.64 -20.44
C LYS A 65 16.03 -4.91 -19.02
N LEU A 66 15.30 -5.75 -18.25
CA LEU A 66 15.74 -6.16 -16.91
C LEU A 66 16.94 -7.08 -16.98
N ARG A 67 17.90 -6.84 -16.11
CA ARG A 67 19.15 -7.60 -16.03
C ARG A 67 19.25 -8.30 -14.68
N LEU A 68 19.88 -9.47 -14.65
CA LEU A 68 20.10 -10.22 -13.41
C LEU A 68 20.89 -9.43 -12.36
N GLU A 69 21.82 -8.60 -12.79
CA GLU A 69 22.63 -7.75 -11.91
C GLU A 69 21.82 -6.69 -11.16
N GLN A 70 20.58 -6.39 -11.60
CA GLN A 70 19.67 -5.50 -10.88
C GLN A 70 18.95 -6.21 -9.72
N ILE A 71 19.08 -7.52 -9.57
CA ILE A 71 18.48 -8.27 -8.49
C ILE A 71 19.48 -8.43 -7.35
N LEU A 72 19.12 -7.92 -6.18
CA LEU A 72 19.78 -8.16 -4.91
C LEU A 72 18.94 -9.15 -4.11
N CYS A 73 19.46 -10.37 -3.93
CA CYS A 73 18.79 -11.37 -3.11
C CYS A 73 18.94 -11.05 -1.64
N GLY A 74 17.83 -10.82 -0.94
CA GLY A 74 17.90 -10.49 0.49
C GLY A 74 16.53 -10.34 1.15
N ASP A 75 16.56 -10.27 2.46
CA ASP A 75 15.39 -10.05 3.32
C ASP A 75 15.73 -8.99 4.38
N LEU A 76 14.77 -8.12 4.71
CA LEU A 76 14.94 -7.11 5.76
C LEU A 76 15.18 -7.73 7.14
N ASN A 77 14.75 -8.96 7.39
CA ASN A 77 15.02 -9.64 8.66
C ASN A 77 16.50 -10.06 8.84
N VAL A 78 17.30 -10.03 7.77
CA VAL A 78 18.70 -10.47 7.78
C VAL A 78 19.58 -9.51 6.98
N VAL A 79 19.47 -8.23 7.26
CA VAL A 79 20.17 -7.13 6.55
C VAL A 79 21.67 -7.36 6.46
N ASN A 80 22.30 -7.90 7.49
CA ASN A 80 23.73 -8.22 7.55
C ASN A 80 24.22 -9.19 6.46
N ARG A 81 23.33 -9.91 5.78
CA ARG A 81 23.68 -10.85 4.70
C ARG A 81 23.86 -10.20 3.33
N TRP A 82 23.33 -9.00 3.14
CA TRP A 82 23.31 -8.35 1.83
C TRP A 82 23.77 -6.89 1.85
N ILE A 83 23.86 -6.25 3.03
CA ILE A 83 24.17 -4.83 3.14
C ILE A 83 25.61 -4.48 2.69
N ASP A 84 26.49 -5.46 2.66
CA ASP A 84 27.89 -5.31 2.23
C ASP A 84 28.08 -5.59 0.72
N ASP A 85 27.00 -5.77 -0.04
CA ASP A 85 27.09 -5.94 -1.49
C ASP A 85 27.74 -4.71 -2.14
N PRO A 86 28.82 -4.88 -2.91
CA PRO A 86 29.61 -3.75 -3.46
C PRO A 86 28.81 -2.84 -4.38
N ARG A 87 27.73 -3.34 -5.02
CA ARG A 87 26.82 -2.55 -5.85
C ARG A 87 26.12 -1.45 -5.06
N LEU A 88 25.97 -1.61 -3.75
CA LEU A 88 25.27 -0.64 -2.90
C LEU A 88 26.10 0.63 -2.63
N SER A 89 27.42 0.60 -2.81
CA SER A 89 28.29 1.77 -2.58
C SER A 89 27.97 2.99 -3.46
N SER A 90 27.29 2.79 -4.59
CA SER A 90 26.90 3.85 -5.52
C SER A 90 25.47 4.38 -5.33
N ILE A 91 24.73 3.86 -4.33
CA ILE A 91 23.34 4.24 -4.08
C ILE A 91 23.25 5.69 -3.58
N GLU A 92 22.40 6.45 -4.22
CA GLU A 92 22.06 7.83 -3.86
C GLU A 92 20.62 7.95 -3.34
N ASN A 93 19.72 7.07 -3.80
CA ASN A 93 18.32 7.07 -3.44
C ASN A 93 17.87 5.70 -2.93
N VAL A 94 17.02 5.70 -1.91
CA VAL A 94 16.41 4.49 -1.37
C VAL A 94 14.89 4.64 -1.39
N VAL A 95 14.19 3.61 -1.88
CA VAL A 95 12.74 3.45 -1.74
C VAL A 95 12.48 2.30 -0.77
N SER A 96 12.10 2.63 0.45
CA SER A 96 11.78 1.68 1.52
C SER A 96 10.28 1.34 1.49
N SER A 97 9.89 0.39 0.60
CA SER A 97 8.51 -0.04 0.40
C SER A 97 8.21 -1.45 0.93
N ALA A 98 9.24 -2.26 1.20
CA ALA A 98 9.02 -3.60 1.73
C ALA A 98 8.43 -3.54 3.14
N ALA A 99 7.35 -4.28 3.35
CA ALA A 99 6.68 -4.41 4.64
C ALA A 99 5.85 -5.70 4.71
N VAL A 100 5.57 -6.13 5.93
CA VAL A 100 4.52 -7.11 6.23
C VAL A 100 3.24 -6.33 6.51
N ALA A 101 2.36 -6.25 5.51
CA ALA A 101 1.08 -5.55 5.58
C ALA A 101 -0.04 -6.53 5.98
N SER A 102 0.10 -7.18 7.14
CA SER A 102 -0.90 -8.10 7.66
C SER A 102 -1.83 -7.40 8.66
N PHE A 103 -3.14 -7.56 8.45
CA PHE A 103 -4.16 -7.14 9.42
C PHE A 103 -4.39 -8.16 10.55
N GLY A 104 -3.58 -9.22 10.59
CA GLY A 104 -3.47 -10.15 11.71
C GLY A 104 -2.21 -9.89 12.54
N ASN A 105 -2.10 -10.57 13.70
CA ASN A 105 -0.87 -10.58 14.49
C ASN A 105 0.14 -11.51 13.79
N HIS A 106 0.91 -10.97 12.86
CA HIS A 106 1.94 -11.73 12.15
C HIS A 106 3.30 -11.51 12.84
N PRO A 107 4.03 -12.57 13.24
CA PRO A 107 5.25 -12.45 14.05
C PRO A 107 6.38 -11.67 13.37
N SER A 108 6.34 -11.57 12.04
CA SER A 108 7.35 -10.82 11.27
C SER A 108 7.04 -9.32 11.12
N ILE A 109 5.94 -8.80 11.67
CA ILE A 109 5.61 -7.35 11.53
C ILE A 109 6.75 -6.49 12.11
N TRP A 110 7.08 -6.67 13.37
CA TRP A 110 8.12 -5.88 14.03
C TRP A 110 9.52 -6.13 13.45
N PRO A 111 9.97 -7.39 13.30
CA PRO A 111 11.29 -7.66 12.72
C PRO A 111 11.46 -7.09 11.31
N THR A 112 10.41 -7.11 10.48
CA THR A 112 10.51 -6.59 9.10
C THR A 112 10.29 -5.08 9.03
N ASN A 113 9.19 -4.59 9.63
CA ASN A 113 8.73 -3.22 9.42
C ASN A 113 9.52 -2.21 10.24
N VAL A 114 10.08 -2.61 11.37
CA VAL A 114 10.84 -1.73 12.29
C VAL A 114 12.32 -2.08 12.22
N ASP A 115 12.71 -3.21 12.79
CA ASP A 115 14.14 -3.55 12.95
C ASP A 115 14.86 -3.68 11.61
N GLY A 116 14.23 -4.33 10.63
CA GLY A 116 14.79 -4.50 9.30
C GLY A 116 14.97 -3.19 8.53
N VAL A 117 13.98 -2.29 8.62
CA VAL A 117 14.09 -0.96 8.00
C VAL A 117 15.16 -0.12 8.66
N LEU A 118 15.25 -0.11 10.00
CA LEU A 118 16.28 0.62 10.74
C LEU A 118 17.67 0.10 10.45
N ASN A 119 17.86 -1.22 10.50
CA ASN A 119 19.15 -1.85 10.20
C ASN A 119 19.61 -1.53 8.76
N MET A 120 18.68 -1.55 7.79
CA MET A 120 18.97 -1.13 6.43
C MET A 120 19.36 0.35 6.36
N ALA A 121 18.60 1.23 7.01
CA ALA A 121 18.87 2.67 7.00
C ALA A 121 20.21 3.00 7.63
N HIS A 122 20.55 2.45 8.81
CA HIS A 122 21.85 2.56 9.43
C HIS A 122 22.99 2.07 8.52
N GLY A 123 22.82 0.85 7.96
CA GLY A 123 23.82 0.27 7.07
C GLY A 123 24.10 1.13 5.83
N LEU A 124 23.07 1.68 5.20
CA LEU A 124 23.22 2.51 3.99
C LEU A 124 23.72 3.92 4.33
N ALA A 125 23.29 4.54 5.44
CA ALA A 125 23.76 5.86 5.86
C ALA A 125 25.28 5.87 6.08
N HIS A 126 25.87 4.79 6.57
CA HIS A 126 27.32 4.67 6.76
C HIS A 126 28.10 4.41 5.45
N ARG A 127 27.47 3.82 4.44
CA ARG A 127 28.16 3.35 3.20
C ARG A 127 27.95 4.24 2.01
N CYS A 128 26.83 4.98 1.97
CA CYS A 128 26.36 5.71 0.81
C CYS A 128 26.22 7.20 1.10
N LYS A 129 26.41 8.03 0.08
CA LYS A 129 26.07 9.45 0.14
C LYS A 129 24.62 9.62 -0.33
N LEU A 130 23.69 9.28 0.56
CA LEU A 130 22.28 9.34 0.26
C LEU A 130 21.82 10.78 -0.01
N LYS A 131 21.06 10.94 -1.09
CA LYS A 131 20.34 12.17 -1.45
C LYS A 131 18.88 12.10 -1.06
N ARG A 132 18.32 10.89 -1.00
CA ARG A 132 16.93 10.63 -0.63
C ARG A 132 16.74 9.26 -0.01
N PHE A 133 16.07 9.21 1.14
CA PHE A 133 15.53 7.99 1.73
C PHE A 133 14.00 8.13 1.78
N LEU A 134 13.30 7.62 0.74
CA LEU A 134 11.85 7.66 0.64
C LEU A 134 11.25 6.46 1.37
N HIS A 135 10.73 6.68 2.58
CA HIS A 135 10.05 5.65 3.36
C HIS A 135 8.54 5.65 3.09
N ILE A 136 7.99 4.48 2.77
CA ILE A 136 6.55 4.33 2.55
C ILE A 136 5.90 3.86 3.85
N GLY A 137 5.27 4.81 4.53
CA GLY A 137 4.48 4.65 5.73
C GLY A 137 3.03 4.25 5.43
N THR A 138 2.12 4.78 6.23
CA THR A 138 0.66 4.75 6.01
C THR A 138 0.02 5.96 6.69
N ALA A 139 -1.02 6.53 6.10
CA ALA A 139 -1.78 7.61 6.73
C ALA A 139 -2.43 7.15 8.05
N MET A 140 -2.77 5.85 8.13
CA MET A 140 -3.31 5.22 9.37
C MET A 140 -2.29 5.12 10.51
N ALA A 141 -1.01 5.53 10.32
CA ALA A 141 -0.05 5.71 11.41
C ALA A 141 -0.45 6.86 12.35
N CYS A 142 -1.41 7.70 11.97
CA CYS A 142 -1.94 8.78 12.82
C CYS A 142 -2.56 8.29 14.13
N GLY A 143 -2.98 7.02 14.22
CA GLY A 143 -3.63 6.45 15.39
C GLY A 143 -5.12 6.84 15.52
N LEU A 144 -5.73 6.44 16.64
CA LEU A 144 -7.16 6.53 16.85
C LEU A 144 -7.64 7.90 17.34
N ASP A 145 -6.76 8.65 18.03
CA ASP A 145 -7.09 9.92 18.67
C ASP A 145 -6.72 11.13 17.77
N SER A 146 -6.52 10.91 16.48
CA SER A 146 -6.15 11.97 15.55
C SER A 146 -7.34 12.87 15.20
N PRO A 147 -7.10 14.16 14.88
CA PRO A 147 -8.14 15.04 14.39
C PRO A 147 -8.67 14.59 13.02
N ASN A 148 -9.84 15.08 12.63
CA ASN A 148 -10.40 14.85 11.30
C ASN A 148 -10.74 16.21 10.63
N PRO A 149 -10.16 16.56 9.48
CA PRO A 149 -9.13 15.80 8.74
C PRO A 149 -7.78 15.74 9.47
N VAL A 150 -7.01 14.67 9.20
CA VAL A 150 -5.67 14.48 9.77
C VAL A 150 -4.66 15.33 9.00
N PRO A 151 -3.97 16.30 9.65
CA PRO A 151 -2.97 17.14 8.96
C PRO A 151 -1.70 16.34 8.61
N GLU A 152 -1.06 16.66 7.47
CA GLU A 152 0.18 15.98 7.03
C GLU A 152 1.36 16.15 7.98
N GLY A 153 1.41 17.26 8.72
CA GLY A 153 2.43 17.54 9.73
C GLY A 153 2.04 17.12 11.14
N TYR A 154 0.94 16.37 11.30
CA TYR A 154 0.47 15.96 12.61
C TYR A 154 1.55 15.20 13.39
N ASN A 155 1.93 15.76 14.54
CA ASN A 155 2.92 15.15 15.41
C ASN A 155 2.22 14.12 16.28
N LEU A 156 2.50 12.87 15.99
CA LEU A 156 1.96 11.74 16.72
C LEU A 156 2.58 11.70 18.12
N GLY A 157 1.79 11.88 19.15
CA GLY A 157 2.27 11.79 20.54
C GLY A 157 2.70 10.35 20.88
N LYS A 158 3.65 10.19 21.79
CA LYS A 158 4.20 8.88 22.23
C LYS A 158 3.16 7.89 22.80
N LYS A 159 1.91 8.30 23.00
CA LYS A 159 0.82 7.47 23.55
C LYS A 159 -0.28 7.17 22.55
N THR A 160 -0.03 7.35 21.25
CA THR A 160 -1.00 7.08 20.20
C THR A 160 -1.43 5.61 20.21
N GLN A 161 -2.74 5.37 20.22
CA GLN A 161 -3.33 4.02 20.20
C GLN A 161 -3.55 3.55 18.76
N HIS A 162 -3.36 2.26 18.52
CA HIS A 162 -3.54 1.63 17.20
C HIS A 162 -4.40 0.38 17.32
N PHE A 163 -5.29 0.14 16.35
CA PHE A 163 -6.04 -1.12 16.27
C PHE A 163 -5.19 -2.31 15.85
N LEU A 164 -4.11 -2.07 15.11
CA LEU A 164 -3.30 -3.10 14.49
C LEU A 164 -1.82 -2.90 14.79
N GLU A 165 -1.13 -4.02 15.01
CA GLU A 165 0.33 -4.07 15.08
C GLU A 165 0.99 -3.48 13.82
N TYR A 166 0.36 -3.66 12.65
CA TYR A 166 0.84 -3.08 11.39
C TYR A 166 0.91 -1.54 11.45
N THR A 167 -0.17 -0.87 11.80
CA THR A 167 -0.19 0.61 11.86
C THR A 167 0.73 1.14 12.95
N HIS A 168 0.82 0.44 14.08
CA HIS A 168 1.76 0.75 15.16
C HIS A 168 3.22 0.60 14.68
N SER A 169 3.57 -0.50 14.01
CA SER A 169 4.93 -0.70 13.48
C SER A 169 5.34 0.38 12.47
N LYS A 170 4.39 0.86 11.65
CA LYS A 170 4.62 1.96 10.70
C LYS A 170 4.82 3.30 11.41
N TYR A 171 4.07 3.56 12.47
CA TYR A 171 4.32 4.71 13.34
C TYR A 171 5.71 4.64 13.99
N GLU A 172 6.03 3.53 14.63
CA GLU A 172 7.27 3.34 15.39
C GLU A 172 8.51 3.53 14.53
N VAL A 173 8.55 2.93 13.33
CA VAL A 173 9.71 3.06 12.45
C VAL A 173 9.92 4.50 11.97
N GLU A 174 8.86 5.26 11.72
CA GLU A 174 8.97 6.67 11.34
C GLU A 174 9.59 7.52 12.46
N GLN A 175 9.19 7.28 13.72
CA GLN A 175 9.75 7.97 14.89
C GLN A 175 11.22 7.62 15.06
N ARG A 176 11.55 6.33 15.05
CA ARG A 176 12.92 5.86 15.26
C ARG A 176 13.87 6.28 14.13
N LEU A 177 13.42 6.31 12.86
CA LEU A 177 14.24 6.84 11.77
C LEU A 177 14.62 8.30 12.00
N LYS A 178 13.71 9.13 12.50
CA LYS A 178 13.97 10.55 12.83
C LYS A 178 14.86 10.72 14.05
N GLU A 179 14.64 9.90 15.07
CA GLU A 179 15.39 9.97 16.34
C GLU A 179 16.82 9.41 16.20
N GLU A 180 16.97 8.25 15.55
CA GLU A 180 18.26 7.53 15.46
C GLU A 180 19.14 8.01 14.31
N LEU A 181 18.56 8.57 13.25
CA LEU A 181 19.25 9.01 12.03
C LEU A 181 18.84 10.43 11.63
N PRO A 182 19.10 11.45 12.46
CA PRO A 182 18.62 12.83 12.20
C PRO A 182 19.20 13.44 10.91
N ASP A 183 20.37 12.98 10.44
CA ASP A 183 21.01 13.44 9.20
C ASP A 183 20.57 12.64 7.95
N LEU A 184 19.70 11.64 8.11
CA LEU A 184 19.17 10.89 6.98
C LEU A 184 18.31 11.82 6.12
N PRO A 185 18.51 11.89 4.77
CA PRO A 185 17.64 12.68 3.90
C PRO A 185 16.26 12.01 3.75
N LEU A 186 15.57 11.89 4.89
CA LEU A 186 14.32 11.15 5.05
C LEU A 186 13.15 11.92 4.46
N VAL A 187 12.38 11.25 3.63
CA VAL A 187 11.05 11.67 3.15
C VAL A 187 10.06 10.57 3.45
N ILE A 188 8.97 10.89 4.12
CA ILE A 188 7.93 9.95 4.51
C ILE A 188 6.71 10.15 3.60
N ALA A 189 6.35 9.12 2.86
CA ALA A 189 5.12 9.07 2.08
C ALA A 189 4.10 8.17 2.79
N ARG A 190 2.94 8.70 3.12
CA ARG A 190 1.88 8.01 3.87
C ARG A 190 0.64 7.82 3.00
N PRO A 191 0.55 6.71 2.24
CA PRO A 191 -0.67 6.39 1.52
C PRO A 191 -1.85 6.18 2.48
N SER A 192 -3.04 6.65 2.08
CA SER A 192 -4.32 6.23 2.65
C SER A 192 -4.62 4.78 2.22
N ILE A 193 -5.87 4.40 2.16
CA ILE A 193 -6.24 3.08 1.65
C ILE A 193 -5.96 3.03 0.14
N VAL A 194 -5.16 2.05 -0.31
CA VAL A 194 -4.82 1.89 -1.74
C VAL A 194 -5.61 0.72 -2.32
N VAL A 195 -6.44 0.99 -3.32
CA VAL A 195 -7.30 -0.02 -3.97
C VAL A 195 -7.24 0.12 -5.48
N GLY A 196 -6.93 -0.98 -6.17
CA GLY A 196 -7.01 -1.06 -7.62
C GLY A 196 -6.12 -0.07 -8.37
N HIS A 197 -6.40 0.05 -9.66
CA HIS A 197 -5.69 0.92 -10.61
C HIS A 197 -6.72 1.54 -11.57
N THR A 198 -6.63 2.82 -11.90
CA THR A 198 -7.65 3.51 -12.71
C THR A 198 -7.87 2.92 -14.10
N LYS A 199 -6.84 2.27 -14.69
CA LYS A 199 -6.89 1.67 -16.04
C LYS A 199 -6.83 0.14 -16.04
N LEU A 200 -6.40 -0.49 -14.97
CA LEU A 200 -6.21 -1.95 -14.89
C LEU A 200 -7.14 -2.61 -13.87
N GLY A 201 -7.91 -1.83 -13.11
CA GLY A 201 -8.76 -2.35 -12.05
C GLY A 201 -7.96 -3.11 -11.00
N CYS A 202 -8.39 -4.32 -10.66
CA CYS A 202 -7.75 -5.19 -9.68
C CYS A 202 -6.67 -6.12 -10.27
N LYS A 203 -6.27 -5.98 -11.55
CA LYS A 203 -5.25 -6.86 -12.17
C LYS A 203 -3.90 -6.84 -11.43
N PRO A 204 -3.34 -5.67 -11.03
CA PRO A 204 -2.11 -5.66 -10.23
C PRO A 204 -2.30 -6.25 -8.84
N SER A 205 -3.36 -5.86 -8.18
CA SER A 205 -3.90 -6.38 -6.92
C SER A 205 -5.25 -5.72 -6.64
N GLY A 206 -6.18 -6.47 -6.09
CA GLY A 206 -7.42 -5.90 -5.54
C GLY A 206 -7.21 -5.20 -4.21
N SER A 207 -6.09 -5.49 -3.51
CA SER A 207 -5.94 -5.07 -2.13
C SER A 207 -7.21 -5.39 -1.34
N ILE A 208 -7.74 -4.46 -0.57
CA ILE A 208 -8.97 -4.65 0.21
C ILE A 208 -10.28 -4.44 -0.59
N PHE A 209 -10.27 -4.42 -1.93
CA PHE A 209 -11.51 -4.26 -2.72
C PHE A 209 -12.57 -5.31 -2.39
N TRP A 210 -12.14 -6.52 -2.02
CA TRP A 210 -13.02 -7.59 -1.55
C TRP A 210 -13.86 -7.21 -0.31
N VAL A 211 -13.42 -6.25 0.51
CA VAL A 211 -14.18 -5.75 1.67
C VAL A 211 -15.46 -5.04 1.19
N PHE A 212 -15.35 -4.20 0.15
CA PHE A 212 -16.52 -3.57 -0.47
C PHE A 212 -17.46 -4.62 -1.05
N ARG A 213 -16.93 -5.59 -1.81
CA ARG A 213 -17.72 -6.71 -2.35
C ARG A 213 -18.43 -7.50 -1.25
N MET A 214 -17.73 -7.77 -0.14
CA MET A 214 -18.28 -8.48 1.02
C MET A 214 -19.44 -7.69 1.67
N ALA A 215 -19.23 -6.39 1.92
CA ALA A 215 -20.25 -5.54 2.52
C ALA A 215 -21.52 -5.46 1.66
N LEU A 216 -21.35 -5.37 0.33
CA LEU A 216 -22.47 -5.37 -0.61
C LEU A 216 -23.18 -6.73 -0.65
N ALA A 217 -22.45 -7.85 -0.67
CA ALA A 217 -23.03 -9.19 -0.64
C ALA A 217 -23.81 -9.47 0.65
N LEU A 218 -23.31 -9.02 1.79
CA LEU A 218 -23.98 -9.10 3.09
C LEU A 218 -25.14 -8.12 3.22
N LYS A 219 -25.19 -7.07 2.38
CA LYS A 219 -26.11 -5.93 2.47
C LYS A 219 -26.07 -5.26 3.86
N ALA A 220 -24.94 -5.38 4.53
CA ALA A 220 -24.73 -4.85 5.88
C ALA A 220 -23.23 -4.66 6.17
N PHE A 221 -22.90 -3.54 6.81
CA PHE A 221 -21.57 -3.27 7.36
C PHE A 221 -21.66 -2.24 8.48
N PRO A 222 -20.62 -2.05 9.33
CA PRO A 222 -20.68 -1.06 10.40
C PRO A 222 -20.76 0.41 9.98
N CYS A 223 -20.39 0.75 8.73
CA CYS A 223 -20.52 2.11 8.20
C CYS A 223 -21.88 2.39 7.56
N ALA A 224 -22.31 3.64 7.52
CA ALA A 224 -23.46 4.11 6.76
C ALA A 224 -23.14 4.23 5.26
N LEU A 225 -24.16 4.26 4.40
CA LEU A 225 -23.98 4.38 2.94
C LEU A 225 -23.42 5.75 2.51
N ASP A 226 -23.73 6.81 3.23
CA ASP A 226 -23.26 8.19 3.00
C ASP A 226 -21.89 8.47 3.62
N GLN A 227 -21.38 7.55 4.43
CA GLN A 227 -20.07 7.69 5.05
C GLN A 227 -18.95 7.65 4.00
N LYS A 228 -18.08 8.64 4.05
CA LYS A 228 -16.93 8.76 3.15
C LYS A 228 -15.78 7.86 3.57
N ILE A 229 -15.02 7.39 2.59
CA ILE A 229 -13.80 6.63 2.81
C ILE A 229 -12.68 7.19 1.91
N ASP A 230 -11.52 7.42 2.51
CA ASP A 230 -10.33 7.94 1.81
C ASP A 230 -9.59 6.77 1.15
N VAL A 231 -9.73 6.68 -0.16
CA VAL A 231 -9.13 5.63 -0.99
C VAL A 231 -8.51 6.23 -2.23
N VAL A 232 -7.28 5.82 -2.54
CA VAL A 232 -6.56 6.21 -3.75
C VAL A 232 -6.21 5.00 -4.61
N PRO A 233 -6.13 5.15 -5.95
CA PRO A 233 -5.66 4.08 -6.83
C PRO A 233 -4.14 3.97 -6.79
N VAL A 234 -3.60 2.78 -7.07
CA VAL A 234 -2.16 2.50 -6.99
C VAL A 234 -1.33 3.27 -8.01
N ASP A 235 -1.88 3.61 -9.17
CA ASP A 235 -1.21 4.45 -10.17
C ASP A 235 -1.03 5.89 -9.67
N TYR A 236 -1.99 6.45 -8.92
CA TYR A 236 -1.82 7.72 -8.23
C TYR A 236 -0.70 7.65 -7.18
N CYS A 237 -0.66 6.57 -6.39
CA CYS A 237 0.46 6.33 -5.47
C CYS A 237 1.80 6.27 -6.19
N ALA A 238 1.87 5.58 -7.33
CA ALA A 238 3.10 5.49 -8.13
C ALA A 238 3.54 6.86 -8.65
N ASP A 239 2.60 7.70 -9.10
CA ASP A 239 2.88 9.05 -9.56
C ASP A 239 3.39 9.95 -8.43
N ALA A 240 2.77 9.89 -7.26
CA ALA A 240 3.18 10.62 -6.07
C ALA A 240 4.57 10.18 -5.60
N LEU A 241 4.82 8.87 -5.48
CA LEU A 241 6.11 8.34 -5.08
C LEU A 241 7.22 8.68 -6.08
N TYR A 242 6.92 8.65 -7.38
CA TYR A 242 7.84 9.08 -8.41
C TYR A 242 8.20 10.55 -8.27
N LEU A 243 7.20 11.43 -8.06
CA LEU A 243 7.42 12.86 -7.80
C LEU A 243 8.32 13.07 -6.58
N LEU A 244 7.99 12.41 -5.46
CA LEU A 244 8.75 12.52 -4.20
C LEU A 244 10.17 11.95 -4.31
N LEU A 245 10.39 10.97 -5.16
CA LEU A 245 11.70 10.36 -5.41
C LEU A 245 12.59 11.27 -6.27
N THR A 246 12.02 11.87 -7.33
CA THR A 246 12.80 12.51 -8.40
C THR A 246 12.88 14.03 -8.31
N LYS A 247 11.94 14.69 -7.63
CA LYS A 247 11.97 16.15 -7.48
C LYS A 247 13.18 16.57 -6.65
N PRO A 248 14.09 17.43 -7.19
CA PRO A 248 15.37 17.74 -6.56
C PRO A 248 15.23 18.32 -5.15
N LYS A 249 14.27 19.23 -4.97
CA LYS A 249 14.01 19.89 -3.69
C LYS A 249 12.53 19.79 -3.34
N LEU A 250 12.23 19.20 -2.21
CA LEU A 250 10.91 19.13 -1.62
C LEU A 250 10.76 20.21 -0.55
N LYS A 251 9.52 20.69 -0.36
CA LYS A 251 9.21 21.71 0.66
C LYS A 251 9.07 21.12 2.05
N TYR A 252 8.69 19.81 2.13
CA TYR A 252 8.37 19.13 3.37
C TYR A 252 9.08 17.77 3.43
N ASP A 253 9.10 17.16 4.62
CA ASP A 253 9.66 15.83 4.89
C ASP A 253 8.62 14.72 4.98
N SER A 254 7.33 15.07 5.02
CA SER A 254 6.22 14.12 5.15
C SER A 254 5.00 14.55 4.34
N TYR A 255 4.38 13.57 3.67
CA TYR A 255 3.29 13.76 2.72
C TYR A 255 2.25 12.65 2.88
N HIS A 256 0.96 13.01 2.86
CA HIS A 256 -0.09 12.05 2.65
C HIS A 256 -0.33 11.83 1.14
N ILE A 257 -0.48 10.57 0.76
CA ILE A 257 -0.97 10.18 -0.57
C ILE A 257 -2.41 9.73 -0.38
N SER A 258 -3.33 10.68 -0.40
CA SER A 258 -4.72 10.50 0.01
C SER A 258 -5.70 11.15 -0.96
N ALA A 259 -6.96 10.72 -0.88
CA ALA A 259 -8.05 11.35 -1.62
C ALA A 259 -8.43 12.71 -1.02
N GLY A 260 -8.14 12.90 0.26
CA GLY A 260 -8.62 14.04 1.00
C GLY A 260 -10.14 14.05 1.14
N GLU A 261 -10.69 15.03 1.82
CA GLU A 261 -12.14 15.13 2.03
C GLU A 261 -12.93 15.28 0.71
N LYS A 262 -12.35 16.02 -0.25
CA LYS A 262 -13.01 16.38 -1.52
C LYS A 262 -13.19 15.21 -2.46
N TYR A 263 -12.22 14.27 -2.53
CA TYR A 263 -12.18 13.16 -3.47
C TYR A 263 -12.41 11.80 -2.82
N SER A 264 -12.66 11.75 -1.53
CA SER A 264 -13.15 10.57 -0.84
C SER A 264 -14.52 10.19 -1.39
N SER A 265 -14.74 8.90 -1.64
CA SER A 265 -16.03 8.38 -2.11
C SER A 265 -16.86 7.87 -0.94
N ASN A 266 -18.17 8.05 -0.98
CA ASN A 266 -19.06 7.38 -0.04
C ASN A 266 -19.46 5.98 -0.52
N PHE A 267 -19.99 5.17 0.38
CA PHE A 267 -20.30 3.78 0.10
C PHE A 267 -21.42 3.63 -0.97
N ALA A 268 -22.39 4.56 -1.01
CA ALA A 268 -23.46 4.57 -2.02
C ALA A 268 -22.93 4.86 -3.43
N GLU A 269 -21.93 5.74 -3.57
CA GLU A 269 -21.28 6.02 -4.86
C GLU A 269 -20.50 4.81 -5.36
N ILE A 270 -19.80 4.11 -4.45
CA ILE A 270 -19.06 2.89 -4.77
C ILE A 270 -20.02 1.78 -5.20
N ASP A 271 -21.14 1.57 -4.47
CA ASP A 271 -22.19 0.62 -4.82
C ASP A 271 -22.77 0.88 -6.21
N LYS A 272 -23.12 2.14 -6.51
CA LYS A 272 -23.60 2.53 -7.86
C LYS A 272 -22.59 2.21 -8.96
N SER A 273 -21.31 2.36 -8.68
CA SER A 273 -20.25 2.05 -9.64
C SER A 273 -20.12 0.53 -9.86
N ILE A 274 -20.13 -0.26 -8.77
CA ILE A 274 -20.09 -1.74 -8.82
C ILE A 274 -21.34 -2.30 -9.49
N ALA A 275 -22.52 -1.72 -9.23
CA ALA A 275 -23.79 -2.09 -9.83
C ALA A 275 -23.75 -2.05 -11.38
N LYS A 276 -23.05 -1.08 -11.98
CA LYS A 276 -22.85 -1.01 -13.44
C LYS A 276 -22.09 -2.22 -13.97
N ALA A 277 -21.06 -2.68 -13.26
CA ALA A 277 -20.27 -3.85 -13.66
C ALA A 277 -21.05 -5.16 -13.56
N THR A 278 -21.91 -5.28 -12.56
CA THR A 278 -22.69 -6.51 -12.29
C THR A 278 -24.02 -6.58 -13.06
N GLY A 279 -24.49 -5.44 -13.57
CA GLY A 279 -25.84 -5.32 -14.17
C GLY A 279 -26.96 -5.40 -13.14
N LEU A 280 -26.66 -5.43 -11.85
CA LEU A 280 -27.65 -5.43 -10.77
C LEU A 280 -27.94 -3.99 -10.32
N PRO A 281 -29.15 -3.70 -9.81
CA PRO A 281 -29.45 -2.38 -9.28
C PRO A 281 -28.63 -2.13 -8.01
N PRO A 282 -28.30 -0.85 -7.70
CA PRO A 282 -27.71 -0.48 -6.41
C PRO A 282 -28.58 -0.95 -5.24
N LEU A 283 -27.94 -1.17 -4.08
CA LEU A 283 -28.64 -1.70 -2.90
C LEU A 283 -29.69 -0.70 -2.38
N THR A 284 -30.92 -1.19 -2.23
CA THR A 284 -32.03 -0.44 -1.63
C THR A 284 -32.30 -0.85 -0.17
N ASN A 285 -31.74 -2.00 0.26
CA ASN A 285 -32.00 -2.61 1.56
C ASN A 285 -30.72 -2.83 2.38
N TYR A 286 -29.73 -1.99 2.16
CA TYR A 286 -28.52 -1.96 2.99
C TYR A 286 -28.86 -1.54 4.42
N GLN A 287 -28.22 -2.16 5.39
CA GLN A 287 -28.39 -1.87 6.80
C GLN A 287 -27.06 -1.61 7.47
N GLN A 288 -26.93 -0.47 8.12
CA GLN A 288 -25.80 -0.27 9.05
C GLN A 288 -26.02 -1.20 10.26
N LYS A 289 -25.10 -2.12 10.48
CA LYS A 289 -25.16 -3.12 11.57
C LYS A 289 -23.85 -3.18 12.31
N SER A 290 -23.91 -3.32 13.65
CA SER A 290 -22.70 -3.58 14.42
C SER A 290 -22.08 -4.93 14.06
N TYR A 291 -20.81 -5.12 14.44
CA TYR A 291 -20.12 -6.40 14.28
C TYR A 291 -20.94 -7.58 14.87
N GLU A 292 -21.48 -7.41 16.07
CA GLU A 292 -22.26 -8.42 16.77
C GLU A 292 -23.53 -8.78 16.00
N GLN A 293 -24.24 -7.78 15.44
CA GLN A 293 -25.42 -7.99 14.61
C GLN A 293 -25.11 -8.75 13.30
N ILE A 294 -23.94 -8.44 12.66
CA ILE A 294 -23.51 -9.16 11.46
C ILE A 294 -23.13 -10.60 11.80
N LEU A 295 -22.54 -10.85 12.99
CA LEU A 295 -22.23 -12.22 13.44
C LEU A 295 -23.46 -13.11 13.57
N LEU A 296 -24.66 -12.58 13.83
CA LEU A 296 -25.89 -13.36 13.83
C LEU A 296 -26.21 -13.94 12.44
N MET A 297 -25.62 -13.37 11.37
CA MET A 297 -25.74 -13.85 9.99
C MET A 297 -24.68 -14.91 9.61
N LYS A 298 -23.82 -15.34 10.54
CA LYS A 298 -22.64 -16.21 10.26
C LYS A 298 -22.98 -17.50 9.48
N ASP A 299 -24.20 -18.03 9.68
CA ASP A 299 -24.62 -19.26 9.00
C ASP A 299 -24.94 -19.01 7.52
N GLN A 300 -25.23 -17.78 7.12
CA GLN A 300 -25.45 -17.35 5.76
C GLN A 300 -24.15 -16.98 5.02
N PHE A 301 -23.00 -16.88 5.69
CA PHE A 301 -21.76 -16.43 5.06
C PHE A 301 -21.36 -17.27 3.86
N LYS A 302 -21.53 -18.62 3.93
CA LYS A 302 -21.22 -19.49 2.78
C LYS A 302 -22.14 -19.25 1.60
N THR A 303 -23.42 -19.02 1.85
CA THR A 303 -24.40 -18.74 0.80
C THR A 303 -24.16 -17.38 0.13
N LEU A 304 -23.79 -16.35 0.91
CA LEU A 304 -23.63 -14.98 0.44
C LEU A 304 -22.25 -14.70 -0.16
N LEU A 305 -21.19 -15.31 0.40
CA LEU A 305 -19.80 -15.01 0.05
C LEU A 305 -19.09 -16.15 -0.70
N GLY A 306 -19.78 -17.31 -0.90
CA GLY A 306 -19.18 -18.52 -1.40
C GLY A 306 -18.45 -19.35 -0.33
N GLU A 307 -17.78 -20.42 -0.73
CA GLU A 307 -17.03 -21.28 0.19
C GLU A 307 -15.96 -20.47 0.94
N CYS A 308 -16.15 -20.27 2.23
CA CYS A 308 -15.29 -19.43 3.07
C CYS A 308 -15.07 -19.98 4.47
N ASN A 309 -13.97 -19.57 5.09
CA ASN A 309 -13.74 -19.79 6.51
C ASN A 309 -14.51 -18.72 7.33
N ARG A 310 -15.59 -19.12 7.97
CA ARG A 310 -16.45 -18.21 8.76
C ARG A 310 -15.69 -17.44 9.84
N ARG A 311 -14.63 -18.03 10.45
CA ARG A 311 -13.80 -17.35 11.47
C ARG A 311 -12.97 -16.23 10.86
N ILE A 312 -12.40 -16.47 9.68
CA ILE A 312 -11.64 -15.43 8.94
C ILE A 312 -12.56 -14.31 8.50
N VAL A 313 -13.75 -14.63 7.96
CA VAL A 313 -14.77 -13.62 7.61
C VAL A 313 -15.15 -12.79 8.83
N ALA A 314 -15.45 -13.40 9.97
CA ALA A 314 -15.78 -12.69 11.20
C ALA A 314 -14.64 -11.76 11.66
N LYS A 315 -13.38 -12.25 11.61
CA LYS A 315 -12.20 -11.43 11.93
C LYS A 315 -12.07 -10.24 10.97
N ALA A 316 -12.29 -10.46 9.69
CA ALA A 316 -12.25 -9.41 8.68
C ALA A 316 -13.33 -8.34 8.91
N ILE A 317 -14.57 -8.74 9.17
CA ILE A 317 -15.66 -7.81 9.48
C ILE A 317 -15.32 -6.98 10.71
N LYS A 318 -14.78 -7.59 11.78
CA LYS A 318 -14.36 -6.86 12.97
C LYS A 318 -13.28 -5.82 12.65
N THR A 319 -12.22 -6.25 11.95
CA THR A 319 -11.07 -5.40 11.64
C THR A 319 -11.46 -4.23 10.73
N TYR A 320 -12.05 -4.54 9.58
CA TYR A 320 -12.40 -3.51 8.60
C TYR A 320 -13.63 -2.69 9.00
N GLY A 321 -14.55 -3.28 9.76
CA GLY A 321 -15.65 -2.57 10.38
C GLY A 321 -15.19 -1.48 11.34
N ASN A 322 -14.21 -1.79 12.21
CA ASN A 322 -13.61 -0.79 13.09
C ASN A 322 -12.97 0.36 12.31
N PHE A 323 -12.24 0.07 11.22
CA PHE A 323 -11.67 1.13 10.38
C PHE A 323 -12.74 1.94 9.66
N SER A 324 -13.81 1.30 9.20
CA SER A 324 -14.89 1.98 8.48
C SER A 324 -15.65 2.98 9.35
N THR A 325 -15.63 2.84 10.69
CA THR A 325 -16.30 3.76 11.62
C THR A 325 -15.44 4.94 12.06
N LEU A 326 -14.16 5.01 11.66
CA LEU A 326 -13.26 6.11 12.06
C LEU A 326 -13.53 7.42 11.31
N GLU A 327 -14.18 7.36 10.15
CA GLU A 327 -14.51 8.54 9.30
C GLU A 327 -13.30 9.45 9.03
N LEU A 328 -12.08 8.89 8.96
CA LEU A 328 -10.88 9.68 8.77
C LEU A 328 -10.72 10.12 7.32
N ALA A 329 -10.49 11.42 7.13
CA ALA A 329 -9.94 12.01 5.92
C ALA A 329 -8.51 12.50 6.19
N PHE A 330 -7.64 12.43 5.21
CA PHE A 330 -6.24 12.83 5.34
C PHE A 330 -5.98 14.04 4.46
N ASP A 331 -5.47 15.13 5.05
CA ASP A 331 -5.02 16.28 4.29
C ASP A 331 -3.92 15.88 3.32
N ASN A 332 -3.97 16.37 2.07
CA ASN A 332 -2.99 16.11 1.02
C ASN A 332 -2.46 17.38 0.35
N GLN A 333 -2.65 18.52 0.99
CA GLN A 333 -2.30 19.82 0.42
C GLN A 333 -0.81 19.95 0.10
N ARG A 334 0.07 19.40 0.95
CA ARG A 334 1.52 19.40 0.71
C ARG A 334 1.90 18.69 -0.59
N LEU A 335 1.27 17.54 -0.87
CA LEU A 335 1.52 16.79 -2.09
C LEU A 335 1.05 17.55 -3.34
N ILE A 336 -0.11 18.21 -3.25
CA ILE A 336 -0.62 19.09 -4.32
C ILE A 336 0.32 20.29 -4.54
N GLU A 337 0.84 20.92 -3.48
CA GLU A 337 1.82 21.99 -3.55
C GLU A 337 3.15 21.57 -4.17
N GLU A 338 3.51 20.29 -4.10
CA GLU A 338 4.66 19.74 -4.82
C GLU A 338 4.41 19.58 -6.32
N GLY A 339 3.18 19.77 -6.78
CA GLY A 339 2.79 19.69 -8.20
C GLY A 339 2.06 18.40 -8.57
N MET A 340 1.60 17.63 -7.58
CA MET A 340 0.78 16.47 -7.85
C MET A 340 -0.63 16.89 -8.28
N SER A 341 -1.22 16.16 -9.23
CA SER A 341 -2.62 16.34 -9.62
C SER A 341 -3.56 15.83 -8.53
N GLU A 342 -4.81 16.23 -8.59
CA GLU A 342 -5.86 15.70 -7.72
C GLU A 342 -6.12 14.20 -7.99
N PRO A 343 -6.45 13.40 -6.96
CA PRO A 343 -6.66 11.95 -7.12
C PRO A 343 -8.01 11.65 -7.79
N THR A 344 -8.08 10.47 -8.43
CA THR A 344 -9.34 9.94 -8.97
C THR A 344 -10.12 9.25 -7.86
N PRO A 345 -11.37 9.65 -7.54
CA PRO A 345 -12.21 9.00 -6.54
C PRO A 345 -12.47 7.52 -6.87
N LEU A 346 -12.54 6.66 -5.86
CA LEU A 346 -12.81 5.22 -6.05
C LEU A 346 -14.08 4.96 -6.88
N ALA A 347 -15.15 5.73 -6.65
CA ALA A 347 -16.40 5.61 -7.39
C ALA A 347 -16.26 5.76 -8.92
N LYS A 348 -15.16 6.36 -9.41
CA LYS A 348 -14.92 6.51 -10.87
C LYS A 348 -14.30 5.27 -11.51
N TYR A 349 -13.68 4.37 -10.73
CA TYR A 349 -13.01 3.18 -11.27
C TYR A 349 -13.39 1.87 -10.55
N ALA A 350 -14.29 1.91 -9.56
CA ALA A 350 -14.78 0.72 -8.87
C ALA A 350 -15.49 -0.26 -9.82
N GLU A 351 -16.19 0.24 -10.86
CA GLU A 351 -16.74 -0.58 -11.95
C GLU A 351 -15.65 -1.45 -12.60
N LEU A 352 -14.50 -0.85 -12.96
CA LEU A 352 -13.40 -1.58 -13.56
C LEU A 352 -12.75 -2.55 -12.57
N CYS A 353 -12.67 -2.18 -11.28
CA CYS A 353 -12.21 -3.09 -10.23
C CYS A 353 -13.11 -4.34 -10.15
N GLU A 354 -14.42 -4.18 -10.18
CA GLU A 354 -15.36 -5.32 -10.18
C GLU A 354 -15.22 -6.15 -11.46
N LEU A 355 -15.23 -5.54 -12.64
CA LEU A 355 -15.08 -6.25 -13.93
C LEU A 355 -13.80 -7.10 -13.99
N THR A 356 -12.72 -6.65 -13.36
CA THR A 356 -11.43 -7.35 -13.37
C THR A 356 -11.23 -8.33 -12.21
N SER A 357 -12.16 -8.40 -11.27
CA SER A 357 -12.12 -9.29 -10.11
C SER A 357 -13.35 -10.19 -9.95
N LYS A 358 -14.38 -10.04 -10.80
CA LYS A 358 -15.66 -10.78 -10.68
C LYS A 358 -15.51 -12.30 -10.70
N ASP A 359 -14.53 -12.82 -11.44
CA ASP A 359 -14.28 -14.27 -11.57
C ASP A 359 -13.48 -14.84 -10.38
N ILE A 360 -13.03 -14.00 -9.44
CA ILE A 360 -12.34 -14.41 -8.21
C ILE A 360 -13.34 -14.27 -7.06
N SER A 361 -13.58 -15.34 -6.33
CA SER A 361 -14.47 -15.30 -5.17
C SER A 361 -13.94 -14.36 -4.07
N ILE A 362 -14.85 -13.79 -3.27
CA ILE A 362 -14.48 -12.93 -2.13
C ILE A 362 -13.53 -13.68 -1.19
N SER A 363 -13.79 -14.96 -0.94
CA SER A 363 -12.94 -15.77 -0.04
C SER A 363 -11.55 -16.05 -0.60
N GLU A 364 -11.38 -16.14 -1.92
CA GLU A 364 -10.07 -16.25 -2.55
C GLU A 364 -9.28 -14.95 -2.45
N GLN A 365 -9.93 -13.81 -2.67
CA GLN A 365 -9.31 -12.51 -2.49
C GLN A 365 -8.86 -12.28 -1.05
N MET A 366 -9.66 -12.68 -0.06
CA MET A 366 -9.30 -12.61 1.37
C MET A 366 -8.01 -13.38 1.70
N LYS A 367 -7.72 -14.50 1.02
CA LYS A 367 -6.50 -15.29 1.28
C LYS A 367 -5.20 -14.53 1.03
N PHE A 368 -5.22 -13.49 0.20
CA PHE A 368 -4.05 -12.66 -0.04
C PHE A 368 -3.71 -11.75 1.16
N ASP A 369 -4.73 -11.32 1.93
CA ASP A 369 -4.56 -10.41 3.07
C ASP A 369 -4.34 -11.13 4.40
N TYR A 370 -4.74 -12.41 4.49
CA TYR A 370 -4.66 -13.23 5.73
C TYR A 370 -3.68 -14.41 5.60
N LYS A 371 -2.63 -14.25 4.82
CA LYS A 371 -1.53 -15.23 4.73
C LYS A 371 -0.68 -15.23 5.98
#